data_9bde71116a666300831d515b2b1b70af
#
_entry.id   9bde71116a666300831d515b2b1b70af
#
_cell.length_a   1.000
_cell.length_b   1.000
_cell.length_c   1.000
_cell.angle_alpha   90.00
_cell.angle_beta   90.00
_cell.angle_gamma   90.00
#
_symmetry.space_group_name_H-M   'P 1'
#
loop_
_entity.id
_entity.type
_entity.pdbx_description
1 polymer ?
#
loop_
_entity_poly.entity_id
_entity_poly.type
_entity_poly.pdbx_seq_one_letter_code
_entity_poly.pdbx_strand_id
1 'polypeptide(L)' 'MKSKVDLFVINKVREKRKELGISQRGLAAILECSPSFIGQGESDKFDIKYSVHQVFLIAQFFDCSPADFFPPINFDI' A
#
# COMPACT_ATOMS: atom_id res chain seq x y z
N MET A 1 -12.75 -9.98 -0.38
CA MET A 1 -12.28 -9.70 0.99
C MET A 1 -10.76 -9.59 1.02
N LYS A 2 -10.25 -8.66 1.79
CA LYS A 2 -8.81 -8.51 1.95
C LYS A 2 -8.26 -9.58 2.87
N SER A 3 -7.16 -10.22 2.45
CA SER A 3 -6.47 -11.19 3.31
C SER A 3 -5.69 -10.46 4.40
N LYS A 4 -5.20 -11.21 5.39
CA LYS A 4 -4.33 -10.64 6.43
C LYS A 4 -3.06 -10.07 5.82
N VAL A 5 -2.53 -10.69 4.77
CA VAL A 5 -1.35 -10.18 4.06
C VAL A 5 -1.69 -8.88 3.35
N ASP A 6 -2.84 -8.81 2.67
CA ASP A 6 -3.28 -7.58 2.01
C ASP A 6 -3.35 -6.43 3.02
N LEU A 7 -3.96 -6.68 4.18
CA LEU A 7 -4.10 -5.66 5.21
C LEU A 7 -2.75 -5.22 5.76
N PHE A 8 -1.83 -6.17 5.93
CA PHE A 8 -0.48 -5.85 6.38
C PHE A 8 0.21 -4.91 5.40
N VAL A 9 0.18 -5.26 4.12
CA VAL A 9 0.82 -4.46 3.07
C VAL A 9 0.21 -3.07 2.99
N ILE A 10 -1.12 -2.99 2.98
CA ILE A 10 -1.84 -1.71 2.91
C ILE A 10 -1.46 -0.82 4.09
N ASN A 11 -1.43 -1.39 5.29
CA ASN A 11 -1.09 -0.62 6.48
C ASN A 11 0.36 -0.14 6.46
N LYS A 12 1.28 -0.95 5.98
CA LYS A 12 2.69 -0.56 5.86
C LYS A 12 2.87 0.57 4.84
N VAL A 13 2.20 0.49 3.71
CA VAL A 13 2.24 1.54 2.70
C VAL A 13 1.67 2.83 3.29
N ARG A 14 0.56 2.74 4.00
CA ARG A 14 -0.07 3.90 4.63
C ARG A 14 0.85 4.55 5.65
N GLU A 15 1.48 3.77 6.52
CA GLU A 15 2.43 4.27 7.51
C GLU A 15 3.57 5.01 6.83
N LYS A 16 4.18 4.40 5.81
CA LYS A 16 5.30 5.00 5.10
C LYS A 16 4.89 6.27 4.37
N ARG A 17 3.71 6.23 3.75
CA ARG A 17 3.15 7.40 3.08
C ARG A 17 3.05 8.58 4.04
N LYS A 18 2.51 8.32 5.24
CA LYS A 18 2.33 9.36 6.25
C LYS A 18 3.67 9.87 6.80
N GLU A 19 4.63 8.97 7.01
CA GLU A 19 5.98 9.37 7.42
C GLU A 19 6.60 10.33 6.44
N LEU A 20 6.39 10.10 5.15
CA LEU A 20 6.96 10.92 4.08
C LEU A 20 6.12 12.16 3.79
N GLY A 21 5.00 12.34 4.48
CA GLY A 21 4.13 13.49 4.28
C GLY A 21 3.39 13.46 2.95
N ILE A 22 3.18 12.28 2.37
CA ILE A 22 2.53 12.13 1.08
C ILE A 22 1.04 11.90 1.31
N SER A 23 0.19 12.70 0.62
CA SER A 23 -1.26 12.55 0.71
C SER A 23 -1.72 11.35 -0.12
N GLN A 24 -2.98 10.93 0.08
CA GLN A 24 -3.59 9.91 -0.76
C GLN A 24 -3.56 10.35 -2.22
N ARG A 25 -3.84 11.62 -2.48
CA ARG A 25 -3.78 12.17 -3.83
C ARG A 25 -2.37 12.10 -4.40
N GLY A 26 -1.36 12.36 -3.57
CA GLY A 26 0.03 12.25 -3.98
C GLY A 26 0.42 10.83 -4.37
N LEU A 27 0.00 9.85 -3.57
CA LEU A 27 0.26 8.45 -3.89
C LEU A 27 -0.47 8.03 -5.17
N ALA A 28 -1.71 8.51 -5.34
CA ALA A 28 -2.47 8.23 -6.56
C ALA A 28 -1.75 8.73 -7.80
N ALA A 29 -1.14 9.91 -7.73
CA ALA A 29 -0.37 10.46 -8.85
C ALA A 29 0.84 9.57 -9.16
N ILE A 30 1.53 9.08 -8.14
CA ILE A 30 2.67 8.17 -8.31
C ILE A 30 2.25 6.89 -9.04
N LEU A 31 1.08 6.35 -8.68
CA LEU A 31 0.59 5.10 -9.25
C LEU A 31 -0.25 5.30 -10.51
N GLU A 32 -0.45 6.54 -10.92
CA GLU A 32 -1.28 6.89 -12.07
C GLU A 32 -2.69 6.31 -11.95
N CYS A 33 -3.25 6.42 -10.75
CA CYS A 33 -4.62 5.96 -10.48
C CYS A 33 -5.42 7.09 -9.83
N SER A 34 -6.70 6.84 -9.56
CA SER A 34 -7.54 7.87 -8.95
C SER A 34 -7.28 7.97 -7.44
N PRO A 35 -7.44 9.15 -6.84
CA PRO A 35 -7.37 9.28 -5.40
C PRO A 35 -8.39 8.39 -4.68
N SER A 36 -9.56 8.15 -5.30
CA SER A 36 -10.56 7.24 -4.74
C SER A 36 -10.03 5.83 -4.58
N PHE A 37 -9.20 5.36 -5.53
CA PHE A 37 -8.59 4.04 -5.42
C PHE A 37 -7.77 3.92 -4.14
N ILE A 38 -6.95 4.94 -3.84
CA ILE A 38 -6.12 4.93 -2.63
C ILE A 38 -7.00 4.97 -1.38
N GLY A 39 -7.98 5.87 -1.35
CA GLY A 39 -8.88 5.99 -0.21
C GLY A 39 -9.65 4.71 0.06
N GLN A 40 -10.15 4.07 -0.99
CA GLN A 40 -10.87 2.81 -0.88
C GLN A 40 -9.93 1.67 -0.49
N GLY A 41 -8.71 1.69 -1.00
CA GLY A 41 -7.70 0.69 -0.63
C GLY A 41 -7.35 0.76 0.85
N GLU A 42 -7.28 1.96 1.41
CA GLU A 42 -6.96 2.16 2.83
C GLU A 42 -8.17 1.97 3.74
N SER A 43 -9.36 1.79 3.17
CA SER A 43 -10.60 1.61 3.93
C SER A 43 -10.95 0.12 4.04
N ASP A 44 -11.41 -0.29 5.22
CA ASP A 44 -11.83 -1.68 5.44
C ASP A 44 -13.15 -2.00 4.75
N LYS A 45 -13.84 -0.99 4.26
CA LYS A 45 -15.18 -1.17 3.65
C LYS A 45 -15.12 -1.67 2.20
N PHE A 46 -13.96 -1.58 1.56
CA PHE A 46 -13.82 -1.91 0.15
C PHE A 46 -12.82 -3.04 -0.04
N ASP A 47 -13.05 -3.86 -1.07
CA ASP A 47 -12.17 -4.98 -1.39
C ASP A 47 -11.12 -4.55 -2.44
N ILE A 48 -10.49 -3.41 -2.20
CA ILE A 48 -9.47 -2.85 -3.09
C ILE A 48 -8.11 -3.00 -2.43
N LYS A 49 -7.17 -3.50 -3.19
CA LYS A 49 -5.81 -3.74 -2.72
C LYS A 49 -4.82 -3.44 -3.83
N TYR A 50 -3.55 -3.26 -3.45
CA TYR A 50 -2.51 -2.97 -4.42
C TYR A 50 -2.12 -4.24 -5.17
N SER A 51 -1.87 -4.09 -6.47
CA SER A 51 -1.31 -5.17 -7.28
C SER A 51 0.18 -5.33 -6.95
N VAL A 52 0.75 -6.46 -7.36
CA VAL A 52 2.19 -6.70 -7.22
C VAL A 52 2.97 -5.57 -7.90
N HIS A 53 2.54 -5.18 -9.11
CA HIS A 53 3.18 -4.09 -9.86
C HIS A 53 3.14 -2.78 -9.06
N GLN A 54 1.98 -2.47 -8.47
CA GLN A 54 1.83 -1.24 -7.69
C GLN A 54 2.73 -1.23 -6.45
N VAL A 55 2.83 -2.36 -5.76
CA VAL A 55 3.71 -2.45 -4.60
C VAL A 55 5.16 -2.19 -5.00
N PHE A 56 5.58 -2.72 -6.15
CA PHE A 56 6.93 -2.49 -6.66
C PHE A 56 7.16 -1.00 -6.95
N LEU A 57 6.21 -0.34 -7.61
CA LEU A 57 6.30 1.10 -7.90
C LEU A 57 6.38 1.92 -6.62
N ILE A 58 5.56 1.56 -5.62
CA ILE A 58 5.57 2.25 -4.33
C ILE A 58 6.94 2.13 -3.69
N ALA A 59 7.51 0.93 -3.69
CA ALA A 59 8.84 0.69 -3.11
C ALA A 59 9.91 1.50 -3.82
N GLN A 60 9.88 1.54 -5.15
CA GLN A 60 10.82 2.34 -5.92
C GLN A 60 10.73 3.82 -5.56
N PHE A 61 9.50 4.34 -5.52
CA PHE A 61 9.29 5.75 -5.23
C PHE A 61 9.69 6.11 -3.80
N PHE A 62 9.38 5.23 -2.85
CA PHE A 62 9.72 5.45 -1.43
C PHE A 62 11.17 5.09 -1.12
N ASP A 63 11.92 4.63 -2.11
CA ASP A 63 13.33 4.26 -1.99
C ASP A 63 13.56 3.23 -0.89
N CYS A 64 12.77 2.16 -0.92
CA CYS A 64 12.89 1.06 0.02
C CYS A 64 12.69 -0.27 -0.71
N SER A 65 12.93 -1.38 0.00
CA SER A 65 12.73 -2.69 -0.57
C SER A 65 11.24 -3.05 -0.60
N PRO A 66 10.74 -3.69 -1.66
CA PRO A 66 9.37 -4.22 -1.63
C PRO A 66 9.11 -5.14 -0.43
N ALA A 67 10.14 -5.85 0.04
CA ALA A 67 10.02 -6.73 1.20
C ALA A 67 9.65 -5.97 2.47
N ASP A 68 9.95 -4.68 2.54
CA ASP A 68 9.63 -3.86 3.71
C ASP A 68 8.13 -3.73 3.94
N PHE A 69 7.33 -3.99 2.90
CA PHE A 69 5.87 -3.89 2.99
C PHE A 69 5.21 -5.23 3.33
N PHE A 70 5.96 -6.32 3.27
CA PHE A 70 5.38 -7.65 3.50
C PHE A 70 5.65 -8.12 4.93
N PRO A 71 4.76 -8.99 5.47
CA PRO A 71 4.99 -9.53 6.81
C PRO A 71 6.18 -10.49 6.81
N PRO A 72 6.75 -10.74 8.00
CA PRO A 72 7.85 -11.72 8.10
C PRO A 72 7.35 -13.12 7.72
N ILE A 73 8.29 -13.99 7.34
CA ILE A 73 7.95 -15.32 6.84
C ILE A 73 7.15 -16.16 7.86
N ASN A 74 7.33 -15.87 9.13
CA ASN A 74 6.61 -16.59 10.19
C ASN A 74 5.27 -15.95 10.57
N PHE A 75 4.79 -15.02 9.74
CA PHE A 75 3.51 -14.36 9.96
C PHE A 75 2.37 -15.38 9.88
N ASP A 76 1.46 -15.32 10.85
CA ASP A 76 0.35 -16.28 10.93
C ASP A 76 -0.84 -15.79 10.13
N ILE A 77 -1.05 -16.39 8.97
CA ILE A 77 -2.21 -16.08 8.13
C ILE A 77 -3.36 -17.04 8.39
#